data_f08256ded4f4778c5dacb426b43b4bea
#
_entry.id   f08256ded4f4778c5dacb426b43b4bea
#
_cell.length_a   1.000
_cell.length_b   1.000
_cell.length_c   1.000
_cell.angle_alpha   90.00
_cell.angle_beta   90.00
_cell.angle_gamma   90.00
#
_symmetry.space_group_name_H-M   'P 1'
#
loop_
_entity.id
_entity.type
_entity.pdbx_description
1 polymer ?
#
loop_
_entity_poly.entity_id
_entity_poly.type
_entity_poly.pdbx_seq_one_letter_code
_entity_poly.pdbx_strand_id
1 'polypeptide(L)'
;MKPFAWLTCPEPRLADALVYLAQQPGKQLRSKLTLTCAELIAGACVPAAETVGEAIELLHTYSLVHDDLPAMDNDDLRRGQPTLHRAFDEATAILAGDGLQAAAFQHIAEIQTLDAEQRLEIIRLLSTAVGFNGMVGGQALDLAAEHQSVDVASLRTIHQLKTGALIAAAAETGAICADASNAQRADLARFARAIGLAFQVMDDVLDVTADSTALGKTAGKDARAEKSTYVSTLGLEGARAEANALLAEALSALTVFGESAETLRQLARKMVHREN
;
A
#
# COMPACT_ATOMS: atom_id res chain seq x y z
N MET A 1 -15.21 -1.96 8.95
CA MET A 1 -15.23 -3.01 7.92
C MET A 1 -14.58 -4.27 8.50
N LYS A 2 -15.16 -5.47 8.31
CA LYS A 2 -14.50 -6.74 8.66
C LYS A 2 -13.86 -7.24 7.35
N PRO A 3 -12.58 -7.02 7.12
CA PRO A 3 -11.94 -7.47 5.89
C PRO A 3 -12.08 -8.98 5.74
N PHE A 4 -12.31 -9.43 4.51
CA PHE A 4 -12.34 -10.86 4.14
C PHE A 4 -13.54 -11.69 4.62
N ALA A 5 -14.59 -11.07 5.21
CA ALA A 5 -15.73 -11.81 5.77
C ALA A 5 -16.53 -12.62 4.70
N TRP A 6 -16.38 -12.28 3.42
CA TRP A 6 -17.04 -12.96 2.30
C TRP A 6 -16.18 -14.07 1.68
N LEU A 7 -14.88 -14.15 2.01
CA LEU A 7 -14.00 -15.20 1.53
C LEU A 7 -14.36 -16.54 2.17
N THR A 8 -14.52 -17.56 1.35
CA THR A 8 -14.76 -18.93 1.78
C THR A 8 -13.74 -19.87 1.14
N CYS A 9 -13.30 -20.87 1.89
CA CYS A 9 -12.41 -21.91 1.39
C CYS A 9 -12.91 -23.28 1.86
N PRO A 10 -12.99 -24.29 0.99
CA PRO A 10 -13.42 -25.63 1.38
C PRO A 10 -12.36 -26.39 2.18
N GLU A 11 -11.08 -25.99 2.10
CA GLU A 11 -9.99 -26.61 2.85
C GLU A 11 -9.87 -25.92 4.23
N PRO A 12 -10.03 -26.66 5.36
CA PRO A 12 -10.14 -26.05 6.68
C PRO A 12 -8.92 -25.25 7.12
N ARG A 13 -7.70 -25.75 6.86
CA ARG A 13 -6.47 -25.07 7.27
C ARG A 13 -6.27 -23.74 6.57
N LEU A 14 -6.58 -23.68 5.27
CA LEU A 14 -6.53 -22.43 4.51
C LEU A 14 -7.66 -21.48 4.92
N ALA A 15 -8.84 -22.00 5.26
CA ALA A 15 -9.92 -21.19 5.84
C ALA A 15 -9.51 -20.55 7.17
N ASP A 16 -8.87 -21.31 8.06
CA ASP A 16 -8.34 -20.80 9.33
C ASP A 16 -7.25 -19.74 9.12
N ALA A 17 -6.40 -19.90 8.10
CA ALA A 17 -5.39 -18.93 7.72
C ALA A 17 -6.02 -17.60 7.26
N LEU A 18 -7.11 -17.62 6.48
CA LEU A 18 -7.85 -16.42 6.09
C LEU A 18 -8.49 -15.72 7.30
N VAL A 19 -9.05 -16.49 8.25
CA VAL A 19 -9.58 -15.93 9.51
C VAL A 19 -8.46 -15.28 10.33
N TYR A 20 -7.29 -15.91 10.40
CA TYR A 20 -6.11 -15.34 11.08
C TYR A 20 -5.69 -14.00 10.49
N LEU A 21 -5.60 -13.88 9.16
CA LEU A 21 -5.28 -12.64 8.47
C LEU A 21 -6.36 -11.55 8.70
N ALA A 22 -7.64 -11.94 8.71
CA ALA A 22 -8.76 -11.01 8.94
C ALA A 22 -8.75 -10.40 10.35
N GLN A 23 -8.12 -11.06 11.33
CA GLN A 23 -7.96 -10.53 12.69
C GLN A 23 -6.84 -9.51 12.82
N GLN A 24 -6.05 -9.28 11.76
CA GLN A 24 -4.90 -8.38 11.74
C GLN A 24 -5.05 -7.24 10.70
N PRO A 25 -6.12 -6.43 10.73
CA PRO A 25 -6.50 -5.53 9.64
C PRO A 25 -5.57 -4.33 9.41
N GLY A 26 -4.53 -4.13 10.14
CA GLY A 26 -3.64 -2.99 9.96
C GLY A 26 -4.34 -1.61 9.96
N LYS A 27 -3.63 -0.58 9.49
CA LYS A 27 -4.13 0.81 9.46
C LYS A 27 -5.11 1.09 8.31
N GLN A 28 -5.23 0.19 7.32
CA GLN A 28 -6.10 0.30 6.14
C GLN A 28 -5.97 1.65 5.40
N LEU A 29 -4.75 2.11 5.22
CA LEU A 29 -4.49 3.45 4.64
C LEU A 29 -4.89 3.54 3.16
N ARG A 30 -4.71 2.45 2.40
CA ARG A 30 -5.03 2.40 0.98
C ARG A 30 -6.54 2.42 0.75
N SER A 31 -7.28 1.62 1.50
CA SER A 31 -8.75 1.64 1.50
C SER A 31 -9.29 3.02 1.90
N LYS A 32 -8.77 3.62 2.97
CA LYS A 32 -9.15 4.98 3.37
C LYS A 32 -8.89 6.02 2.28
N LEU A 33 -7.76 5.90 1.58
CA LEU A 33 -7.42 6.79 0.47
C LEU A 33 -8.42 6.64 -0.69
N THR A 34 -8.77 5.40 -1.07
CA THR A 34 -9.79 5.11 -2.08
C THR A 34 -11.12 5.76 -1.74
N LEU A 35 -11.60 5.53 -0.52
CA LEU A 35 -12.86 6.11 -0.03
C LEU A 35 -12.83 7.64 -0.02
N THR A 36 -11.77 8.23 0.53
CA THR A 36 -11.68 9.69 0.66
C THR A 36 -11.57 10.37 -0.71
N CYS A 37 -10.90 9.74 -1.70
CA CYS A 37 -10.86 10.26 -3.07
C CYS A 37 -12.23 10.16 -3.75
N ALA A 38 -12.97 9.07 -3.54
CA ALA A 38 -14.31 8.93 -4.08
C ALA A 38 -15.28 9.96 -3.45
N GLU A 39 -15.23 10.11 -2.13
CA GLU A 39 -16.05 11.09 -1.40
C GLU A 39 -15.73 12.54 -1.80
N LEU A 40 -14.46 12.87 -2.04
CA LEU A 40 -14.07 14.19 -2.54
C LEU A 40 -14.74 14.53 -3.87
N ILE A 41 -14.84 13.58 -4.78
CA ILE A 41 -15.42 13.78 -6.10
C ILE A 41 -16.96 13.77 -6.05
N ALA A 42 -17.55 12.79 -5.37
CA ALA A 42 -19.01 12.60 -5.33
C ALA A 42 -19.71 13.53 -4.32
N GLY A 43 -18.99 14.07 -3.34
CA GLY A 43 -19.58 14.80 -2.20
C GLY A 43 -20.33 13.92 -1.20
N ALA A 44 -20.33 12.61 -1.36
CA ALA A 44 -21.00 11.62 -0.52
C ALA A 44 -20.29 10.27 -0.56
N CYS A 45 -20.69 9.36 0.35
CA CYS A 45 -20.21 7.98 0.33
C CYS A 45 -20.52 7.27 -0.99
N VAL A 46 -19.55 6.54 -1.52
CA VAL A 46 -19.64 5.78 -2.77
C VAL A 46 -19.48 4.29 -2.45
N PRO A 47 -20.55 3.47 -2.44
CA PRO A 47 -20.48 2.05 -2.07
C PRO A 47 -19.48 1.22 -2.90
N ALA A 48 -19.34 1.52 -4.19
CA ALA A 48 -18.36 0.87 -5.06
C ALA A 48 -16.93 1.08 -4.55
N ALA A 49 -16.61 2.27 -4.02
CA ALA A 49 -15.30 2.57 -3.50
C ALA A 49 -14.98 1.77 -2.22
N GLU A 50 -15.98 1.39 -1.43
CA GLU A 50 -15.79 0.50 -0.27
C GLU A 50 -15.30 -0.87 -0.74
N THR A 51 -15.99 -1.46 -1.73
CA THR A 51 -15.64 -2.77 -2.31
C THR A 51 -14.26 -2.74 -2.98
N VAL A 52 -13.95 -1.68 -3.74
CA VAL A 52 -12.62 -1.49 -4.34
C VAL A 52 -11.55 -1.31 -3.26
N GLY A 53 -11.84 -0.57 -2.20
CA GLY A 53 -10.94 -0.41 -1.05
C GLY A 53 -10.64 -1.75 -0.35
N GLU A 54 -11.64 -2.62 -0.20
CA GLU A 54 -11.44 -3.98 0.30
C GLU A 54 -10.54 -4.81 -0.63
N ALA A 55 -10.78 -4.77 -1.93
CA ALA A 55 -9.94 -5.46 -2.91
C ALA A 55 -8.48 -5.00 -2.86
N ILE A 56 -8.23 -3.70 -2.67
CA ILE A 56 -6.88 -3.16 -2.53
C ILE A 56 -6.20 -3.66 -1.25
N GLU A 57 -6.93 -3.80 -0.15
CA GLU A 57 -6.38 -4.37 1.08
C GLU A 57 -6.10 -5.88 0.94
N LEU A 58 -6.87 -6.63 0.10
CA LEU A 58 -6.51 -8.01 -0.27
C LEU A 58 -5.18 -8.03 -1.04
N LEU A 59 -5.02 -7.15 -2.06
CA LEU A 59 -3.78 -7.02 -2.83
C LEU A 59 -2.59 -6.60 -1.96
N HIS A 60 -2.79 -5.75 -0.98
CA HIS A 60 -1.75 -5.42 -0.01
C HIS A 60 -1.44 -6.57 0.94
N THR A 61 -2.46 -7.31 1.38
CA THR A 61 -2.28 -8.42 2.33
C THR A 61 -1.52 -9.58 1.69
N TYR A 62 -1.84 -9.96 0.43
CA TYR A 62 -1.07 -11.00 -0.25
C TYR A 62 0.40 -10.65 -0.35
N SER A 63 0.72 -9.39 -0.68
CA SER A 63 2.12 -8.97 -0.80
C SER A 63 2.88 -9.11 0.52
N LEU A 64 2.24 -8.74 1.64
CA LEU A 64 2.85 -8.91 2.97
C LEU A 64 3.05 -10.39 3.33
N VAL A 65 2.07 -11.25 3.01
CA VAL A 65 2.17 -12.70 3.27
C VAL A 65 3.32 -13.32 2.49
N HIS A 66 3.51 -12.92 1.22
CA HIS A 66 4.61 -13.43 0.41
C HIS A 66 5.96 -12.81 0.79
N ASP A 67 6.00 -11.51 1.12
CA ASP A 67 7.21 -10.84 1.59
C ASP A 67 7.77 -11.48 2.88
N ASP A 68 6.90 -11.97 3.77
CA ASP A 68 7.29 -12.61 5.02
C ASP A 68 7.91 -14.00 4.87
N LEU A 69 7.80 -14.65 3.70
CA LEU A 69 8.30 -16.01 3.47
C LEU A 69 9.83 -16.11 3.62
N PRO A 70 10.37 -17.31 3.97
CA PRO A 70 11.81 -17.50 4.10
C PRO A 70 12.64 -17.22 2.85
N ALA A 71 12.03 -17.34 1.65
CA ALA A 71 12.66 -17.02 0.38
C ALA A 71 12.70 -15.51 0.06
N MET A 72 12.06 -14.70 0.89
CA MET A 72 11.93 -13.26 0.77
C MET A 72 12.56 -12.58 2.00
N ASP A 73 11.79 -11.82 2.76
CA ASP A 73 12.28 -11.09 3.93
C ASP A 73 12.53 -11.98 5.17
N ASN A 74 12.02 -13.24 5.18
CA ASN A 74 12.12 -14.21 6.27
C ASN A 74 11.72 -13.62 7.63
N ASP A 75 10.55 -13.00 7.71
CA ASP A 75 10.05 -12.36 8.91
C ASP A 75 9.29 -13.33 9.81
N ASP A 76 9.64 -13.36 11.11
CA ASP A 76 8.92 -14.17 12.09
C ASP A 76 7.66 -13.49 12.62
N LEU A 77 7.66 -12.13 12.65
CA LEU A 77 6.58 -11.33 13.24
C LEU A 77 6.11 -10.23 12.29
N ARG A 78 4.78 -10.05 12.22
CA ARG A 78 4.13 -8.93 11.53
C ARG A 78 3.08 -8.31 12.45
N ARG A 79 3.18 -7.01 12.72
CA ARG A 79 2.27 -6.29 13.65
C ARG A 79 2.22 -6.93 15.04
N GLY A 80 3.34 -7.47 15.52
CA GLY A 80 3.44 -8.11 16.83
C GLY A 80 2.85 -9.54 16.90
N GLN A 81 2.38 -10.10 15.79
CA GLN A 81 1.87 -11.47 15.68
C GLN A 81 2.79 -12.32 14.79
N PRO A 82 2.83 -13.64 14.95
CA PRO A 82 3.55 -14.52 14.04
C PRO A 82 3.11 -14.28 12.58
N THR A 83 4.07 -14.31 11.64
CA THR A 83 3.76 -14.28 10.21
C THR A 83 3.02 -15.53 9.78
N LEU A 84 2.32 -15.51 8.65
CA LEU A 84 1.43 -16.62 8.28
C LEU A 84 2.17 -17.95 8.14
N HIS A 85 3.36 -17.94 7.54
CA HIS A 85 4.18 -19.15 7.40
C HIS A 85 4.68 -19.69 8.75
N ARG A 86 4.79 -18.84 9.78
CA ARG A 86 5.16 -19.26 11.15
C ARG A 86 3.95 -19.78 11.94
N ALA A 87 2.78 -19.18 11.74
CA ALA A 87 1.53 -19.59 12.39
C ALA A 87 0.99 -20.91 11.81
N PHE A 88 1.21 -21.14 10.52
CA PHE A 88 0.72 -22.35 9.80
C PHE A 88 1.91 -23.11 9.17
N ASP A 89 2.20 -22.84 7.89
CA ASP A 89 3.36 -23.34 7.14
C ASP A 89 3.55 -22.49 5.85
N GLU A 90 4.66 -22.72 5.14
CA GLU A 90 4.98 -22.00 3.89
C GLU A 90 3.97 -22.28 2.78
N ALA A 91 3.53 -23.52 2.60
CA ALA A 91 2.58 -23.88 1.56
C ALA A 91 1.23 -23.16 1.76
N THR A 92 0.74 -23.15 3.01
CA THR A 92 -0.48 -22.42 3.38
C THR A 92 -0.34 -20.93 3.13
N ALA A 93 0.83 -20.33 3.43
CA ALA A 93 1.10 -18.92 3.20
C ALA A 93 1.13 -18.58 1.70
N ILE A 94 1.79 -19.40 0.87
CA ILE A 94 1.82 -19.22 -0.59
C ILE A 94 0.40 -19.29 -1.16
N LEU A 95 -0.37 -20.33 -0.84
CA LEU A 95 -1.73 -20.52 -1.34
C LEU A 95 -2.69 -19.42 -0.87
N ALA A 96 -2.53 -18.94 0.37
CA ALA A 96 -3.31 -17.81 0.87
C ALA A 96 -3.03 -16.54 0.06
N GLY A 97 -1.77 -16.21 -0.21
CA GLY A 97 -1.39 -15.06 -1.03
C GLY A 97 -1.94 -15.14 -2.44
N ASP A 98 -1.79 -16.29 -3.12
CA ASP A 98 -2.33 -16.53 -4.47
C ASP A 98 -3.85 -16.36 -4.50
N GLY A 99 -4.54 -16.94 -3.51
CA GLY A 99 -6.00 -16.85 -3.39
C GLY A 99 -6.49 -15.42 -3.13
N LEU A 100 -5.79 -14.66 -2.28
CA LEU A 100 -6.13 -13.25 -1.99
C LEU A 100 -5.98 -12.36 -3.23
N GLN A 101 -4.94 -12.58 -4.04
CA GLN A 101 -4.76 -11.83 -5.29
C GLN A 101 -5.91 -12.10 -6.28
N ALA A 102 -6.26 -13.37 -6.49
CA ALA A 102 -7.38 -13.75 -7.36
C ALA A 102 -8.72 -13.20 -6.84
N ALA A 103 -8.98 -13.32 -5.54
CA ALA A 103 -10.18 -12.84 -4.88
C ALA A 103 -10.36 -11.32 -5.02
N ALA A 104 -9.28 -10.54 -4.97
CA ALA A 104 -9.35 -9.09 -5.15
C ALA A 104 -9.93 -8.71 -6.51
N PHE A 105 -9.47 -9.34 -7.59
CA PHE A 105 -9.99 -9.08 -8.94
C PHE A 105 -11.40 -9.60 -9.14
N GLN A 106 -11.74 -10.76 -8.56
CA GLN A 106 -13.12 -11.27 -8.55
C GLN A 106 -14.06 -10.27 -7.87
N HIS A 107 -13.67 -9.75 -6.69
CA HIS A 107 -14.49 -8.81 -5.92
C HIS A 107 -14.84 -7.54 -6.73
N ILE A 108 -13.86 -7.02 -7.49
CA ILE A 108 -14.08 -5.87 -8.39
C ILE A 108 -14.98 -6.24 -9.56
N ALA A 109 -14.78 -7.40 -10.18
CA ALA A 109 -15.56 -7.84 -11.33
C ALA A 109 -17.07 -8.01 -11.00
N GLU A 110 -17.38 -8.30 -9.73
CA GLU A 110 -18.75 -8.53 -9.24
C GLU A 110 -19.48 -7.26 -8.78
N ILE A 111 -18.83 -6.07 -8.79
CA ILE A 111 -19.48 -4.80 -8.39
C ILE A 111 -20.61 -4.45 -9.37
N GLN A 112 -21.85 -4.51 -8.89
CA GLN A 112 -23.03 -4.25 -9.72
C GLN A 112 -23.31 -2.76 -9.92
N THR A 113 -22.80 -1.90 -9.06
CA THR A 113 -23.03 -0.44 -9.11
C THR A 113 -22.07 0.30 -10.04
N LEU A 114 -21.06 -0.39 -10.59
CA LEU A 114 -20.16 0.11 -11.64
C LEU A 114 -20.54 -0.52 -12.98
N ASP A 115 -20.35 0.22 -14.07
CA ASP A 115 -20.49 -0.34 -15.41
C ASP A 115 -19.30 -1.25 -15.76
N ALA A 116 -19.39 -1.94 -16.91
CA ALA A 116 -18.35 -2.89 -17.33
C ALA A 116 -17.02 -2.20 -17.66
N GLU A 117 -17.05 -0.98 -18.19
CA GLU A 117 -15.87 -0.20 -18.58
C GLU A 117 -15.13 0.27 -17.33
N GLN A 118 -15.84 0.81 -16.34
CA GLN A 118 -15.26 1.20 -15.05
C GLN A 118 -14.61 0.02 -14.33
N ARG A 119 -15.28 -1.14 -14.25
CA ARG A 119 -14.70 -2.36 -13.65
C ARG A 119 -13.45 -2.82 -14.38
N LEU A 120 -13.48 -2.85 -15.71
CA LEU A 120 -12.32 -3.24 -16.52
C LEU A 120 -11.16 -2.27 -16.33
N GLU A 121 -11.43 -0.96 -16.27
CA GLU A 121 -10.40 0.05 -16.03
C GLU A 121 -9.77 -0.08 -14.65
N ILE A 122 -10.56 -0.31 -13.59
CA ILE A 122 -10.07 -0.55 -12.24
C ILE A 122 -9.20 -1.82 -12.19
N ILE A 123 -9.66 -2.93 -12.82
CA ILE A 123 -8.88 -4.18 -12.90
C ILE A 123 -7.55 -3.93 -13.62
N ARG A 124 -7.56 -3.24 -14.77
CA ARG A 124 -6.36 -2.92 -15.54
C ARG A 124 -5.38 -2.08 -14.71
N LEU A 125 -5.87 -1.07 -14.01
CA LEU A 125 -5.06 -0.18 -13.18
C LEU A 125 -4.41 -0.95 -12.03
N LEU A 126 -5.19 -1.72 -11.28
CA LEU A 126 -4.69 -2.49 -10.15
C LEU A 126 -3.76 -3.62 -10.57
N SER A 127 -4.07 -4.34 -11.67
CA SER A 127 -3.17 -5.39 -12.18
C SER A 127 -1.82 -4.82 -12.64
N THR A 128 -1.80 -3.61 -13.22
CA THR A 128 -0.56 -2.90 -13.53
C THR A 128 0.19 -2.52 -12.25
N ALA A 129 -0.52 -1.98 -11.25
CA ALA A 129 0.08 -1.50 -10.01
C ALA A 129 0.66 -2.61 -9.13
N VAL A 130 0.11 -3.82 -9.19
CA VAL A 130 0.65 -4.98 -8.44
C VAL A 130 1.59 -5.86 -9.25
N GLY A 131 1.61 -5.72 -10.59
CA GLY A 131 2.37 -6.56 -11.51
C GLY A 131 3.85 -6.18 -11.67
N PHE A 132 4.43 -6.60 -12.80
CA PHE A 132 5.87 -6.40 -13.11
C PHE A 132 6.28 -4.93 -13.25
N ASN A 133 5.36 -4.05 -13.66
CA ASN A 133 5.59 -2.61 -13.76
C ASN A 133 5.10 -1.85 -12.50
N GLY A 134 4.92 -2.55 -11.40
CA GLY A 134 4.47 -2.04 -10.12
C GLY A 134 5.11 -2.82 -8.97
N MET A 135 4.29 -3.24 -8.00
CA MET A 135 4.73 -3.79 -6.72
C MET A 135 5.66 -5.01 -6.85
N VAL A 136 5.34 -6.00 -7.71
CA VAL A 136 6.19 -7.18 -7.92
C VAL A 136 7.53 -6.79 -8.55
N GLY A 137 7.53 -5.90 -9.56
CA GLY A 137 8.77 -5.39 -10.14
C GLY A 137 9.60 -4.59 -9.16
N GLY A 138 8.94 -3.76 -8.32
CA GLY A 138 9.58 -3.01 -7.25
C GLY A 138 10.20 -3.92 -6.18
N GLN A 139 9.52 -5.00 -5.80
CA GLN A 139 10.04 -6.01 -4.87
C GLN A 139 11.27 -6.74 -5.46
N ALA A 140 11.23 -7.08 -6.75
CA ALA A 140 12.38 -7.70 -7.42
C ALA A 140 13.60 -6.77 -7.45
N LEU A 141 13.39 -5.47 -7.69
CA LEU A 141 14.45 -4.46 -7.62
C LEU A 141 15.00 -4.28 -6.21
N ASP A 142 14.13 -4.31 -5.20
CA ASP A 142 14.51 -4.20 -3.78
C ASP A 142 15.41 -5.35 -3.36
N LEU A 143 15.05 -6.60 -3.70
CA LEU A 143 15.88 -7.78 -3.47
C LEU A 143 17.22 -7.73 -4.24
N ALA A 144 17.19 -7.28 -5.49
CA ALA A 144 18.41 -7.14 -6.29
C ALA A 144 19.35 -6.05 -5.75
N ALA A 145 18.82 -5.08 -5.01
CA ALA A 145 19.58 -3.99 -4.38
C ALA A 145 20.19 -4.37 -3.02
N GLU A 146 19.85 -5.53 -2.44
CA GLU A 146 20.44 -6.00 -1.19
C GLU A 146 21.96 -6.16 -1.31
N HIS A 147 22.68 -5.77 -0.27
CA HIS A 147 24.16 -5.75 -0.22
C HIS A 147 24.82 -4.89 -1.31
N GLN A 148 24.06 -3.97 -1.93
CA GLN A 148 24.58 -3.03 -2.92
C GLN A 148 24.32 -1.58 -2.49
N SER A 149 25.24 -0.69 -2.81
CA SER A 149 25.00 0.74 -2.68
C SER A 149 24.27 1.23 -3.91
N VAL A 150 23.06 1.73 -3.75
CA VAL A 150 22.26 2.32 -4.84
C VAL A 150 22.14 3.84 -4.64
N ASP A 151 22.03 4.56 -5.75
CA ASP A 151 21.81 6.02 -5.71
C ASP A 151 20.35 6.39 -5.37
N VAL A 152 20.12 7.67 -5.08
CA VAL A 152 18.78 8.19 -4.73
C VAL A 152 17.76 7.95 -5.85
N ALA A 153 18.16 8.01 -7.12
CA ALA A 153 17.25 7.83 -8.25
C ALA A 153 16.76 6.38 -8.33
N SER A 154 17.66 5.43 -8.14
CA SER A 154 17.37 3.99 -8.06
C SER A 154 16.48 3.67 -6.87
N LEU A 155 16.81 4.21 -5.68
CA LEU A 155 16.00 4.04 -4.48
C LEU A 155 14.59 4.63 -4.65
N ARG A 156 14.48 5.81 -5.25
CA ARG A 156 13.18 6.42 -5.59
C ARG A 156 12.36 5.50 -6.50
N THR A 157 12.98 4.89 -7.51
CA THR A 157 12.32 3.96 -8.43
C THR A 157 11.80 2.73 -7.70
N ILE A 158 12.61 2.12 -6.84
CA ILE A 158 12.22 0.96 -6.02
C ILE A 158 10.96 1.31 -5.20
N HIS A 159 11.01 2.41 -4.45
CA HIS A 159 9.89 2.82 -3.59
C HIS A 159 8.63 3.21 -4.36
N GLN A 160 8.80 3.88 -5.51
CA GLN A 160 7.67 4.23 -6.39
C GLN A 160 6.96 2.99 -6.92
N LEU A 161 7.69 1.95 -7.27
CA LEU A 161 7.12 0.70 -7.78
C LEU A 161 6.59 -0.18 -6.64
N LYS A 162 7.42 -0.50 -5.63
CA LYS A 162 7.07 -1.42 -4.55
C LYS A 162 5.89 -0.92 -3.71
N THR A 163 5.86 0.36 -3.40
CA THR A 163 4.85 0.95 -2.49
C THR A 163 3.97 1.99 -3.18
N GLY A 164 4.58 2.91 -3.93
CA GLY A 164 3.91 4.06 -4.54
C GLY A 164 2.85 3.67 -5.57
N ALA A 165 3.08 2.63 -6.36
CA ALA A 165 2.18 2.20 -7.43
C ALA A 165 0.79 1.83 -6.90
N LEU A 166 0.71 1.03 -5.83
CA LEU A 166 -0.57 0.62 -5.25
C LEU A 166 -1.25 1.78 -4.49
N ILE A 167 -0.49 2.70 -3.91
CA ILE A 167 -1.04 3.92 -3.28
C ILE A 167 -1.62 4.85 -4.36
N ALA A 168 -0.94 5.04 -5.48
CA ALA A 168 -1.45 5.82 -6.60
C ALA A 168 -2.72 5.21 -7.20
N ALA A 169 -2.72 3.88 -7.41
CA ALA A 169 -3.87 3.15 -7.90
C ALA A 169 -5.08 3.25 -6.93
N ALA A 170 -4.84 3.26 -5.61
CA ALA A 170 -5.90 3.43 -4.61
C ALA A 170 -6.63 4.78 -4.77
N ALA A 171 -5.90 5.87 -4.96
CA ALA A 171 -6.52 7.18 -5.18
C ALA A 171 -7.28 7.24 -6.51
N GLU A 172 -6.67 6.72 -7.58
CA GLU A 172 -7.24 6.78 -8.93
C GLU A 172 -8.49 5.90 -9.05
N THR A 173 -8.50 4.70 -8.46
CA THR A 173 -9.68 3.83 -8.46
C THR A 173 -10.85 4.42 -7.67
N GLY A 174 -10.56 5.09 -6.54
CA GLY A 174 -11.60 5.86 -5.83
C GLY A 174 -12.20 6.95 -6.70
N ALA A 175 -11.39 7.67 -7.46
CA ALA A 175 -11.86 8.69 -8.41
C ALA A 175 -12.71 8.09 -9.55
N ILE A 176 -12.33 6.90 -10.08
CA ILE A 176 -13.12 6.18 -11.11
C ILE A 176 -14.48 5.80 -10.54
N CYS A 177 -14.56 5.29 -9.32
CA CYS A 177 -15.84 4.92 -8.68
C CYS A 177 -16.82 6.09 -8.54
N ALA A 178 -16.33 7.32 -8.60
CA ALA A 178 -17.10 8.57 -8.46
C ALA A 178 -17.21 9.38 -9.77
N ASP A 179 -16.96 8.76 -10.91
CA ASP A 179 -17.05 9.40 -12.24
C ASP A 179 -16.19 10.66 -12.40
N ALA A 180 -15.01 10.68 -11.78
CA ALA A 180 -14.09 11.80 -11.87
C ALA A 180 -13.61 12.07 -13.30
N SER A 181 -13.52 13.34 -13.69
CA SER A 181 -12.90 13.73 -14.95
C SER A 181 -11.41 13.33 -15.03
N ASN A 182 -10.88 13.20 -16.25
CA ASN A 182 -9.47 12.88 -16.47
C ASN A 182 -8.51 13.87 -15.76
N ALA A 183 -8.88 15.16 -15.69
CA ALA A 183 -8.09 16.17 -14.98
C ALA A 183 -8.06 15.91 -13.47
N GLN A 184 -9.21 15.63 -12.85
CA GLN A 184 -9.29 15.30 -11.43
C GLN A 184 -8.52 14.02 -11.10
N ARG A 185 -8.63 13.00 -11.94
CA ARG A 185 -7.88 11.75 -11.81
C ARG A 185 -6.36 11.99 -11.87
N ALA A 186 -5.90 12.81 -12.81
CA ALA A 186 -4.49 13.17 -12.94
C ALA A 186 -3.95 13.90 -11.70
N ASP A 187 -4.74 14.84 -11.13
CA ASP A 187 -4.36 15.56 -9.90
C ASP A 187 -4.32 14.63 -8.69
N LEU A 188 -5.30 13.73 -8.52
CA LEU A 188 -5.31 12.74 -7.46
C LEU A 188 -4.19 11.70 -7.60
N ALA A 189 -3.86 11.28 -8.82
CA ALA A 189 -2.72 10.41 -9.08
C ALA A 189 -1.38 11.09 -8.75
N ARG A 190 -1.22 12.39 -9.07
CA ARG A 190 -0.05 13.18 -8.69
C ARG A 190 0.07 13.29 -7.16
N PHE A 191 -1.02 13.65 -6.48
CA PHE A 191 -1.10 13.65 -5.02
C PHE A 191 -0.65 12.33 -4.42
N ALA A 192 -1.22 11.21 -4.89
CA ALA A 192 -0.99 9.90 -4.33
C ALA A 192 0.43 9.37 -4.59
N ARG A 193 1.03 9.68 -5.74
CA ARG A 193 2.45 9.37 -6.01
C ARG A 193 3.39 10.09 -5.07
N ALA A 194 3.17 11.39 -4.85
CA ALA A 194 4.00 12.18 -3.97
C ALA A 194 3.88 11.70 -2.51
N ILE A 195 2.66 11.46 -2.01
CA ILE A 195 2.45 11.02 -0.64
C ILE A 195 2.91 9.58 -0.41
N GLY A 196 2.80 8.71 -1.42
CA GLY A 196 3.29 7.33 -1.35
C GLY A 196 4.82 7.27 -1.20
N LEU A 197 5.54 8.13 -1.92
CA LEU A 197 6.98 8.24 -1.77
C LEU A 197 7.37 8.89 -0.43
N ALA A 198 6.70 9.98 -0.03
CA ALA A 198 6.93 10.61 1.28
C ALA A 198 6.75 9.64 2.44
N PHE A 199 5.73 8.78 2.34
CA PHE A 199 5.46 7.73 3.32
C PHE A 199 6.66 6.78 3.47
N GLN A 200 7.28 6.37 2.36
CA GLN A 200 8.41 5.47 2.36
C GLN A 200 9.69 6.14 2.90
N VAL A 201 9.94 7.40 2.50
CA VAL A 201 11.04 8.19 3.06
C VAL A 201 10.91 8.32 4.58
N MET A 202 9.68 8.51 5.09
CA MET A 202 9.44 8.58 6.53
C MET A 202 9.54 7.22 7.22
N ASP A 203 9.22 6.10 6.54
CA ASP A 203 9.49 4.77 7.08
C ASP A 203 10.99 4.57 7.32
N ASP A 204 11.86 4.96 6.37
CA ASP A 204 13.32 4.91 6.52
C ASP A 204 13.80 5.79 7.68
N VAL A 205 13.21 6.98 7.87
CA VAL A 205 13.53 7.88 9.00
C VAL A 205 13.13 7.23 10.33
N LEU A 206 11.94 6.63 10.39
CA LEU A 206 11.42 6.00 11.61
C LEU A 206 12.21 4.73 11.98
N ASP A 207 12.68 3.95 11.02
CA ASP A 207 13.48 2.75 11.28
C ASP A 207 14.78 3.07 12.02
N VAL A 208 15.34 4.27 11.78
CA VAL A 208 16.59 4.74 12.45
C VAL A 208 16.31 5.50 13.75
N THR A 209 15.13 6.15 13.89
CA THR A 209 14.88 7.07 15.02
C THR A 209 13.94 6.52 16.08
N ALA A 210 13.14 5.48 15.79
CA ALA A 210 12.17 4.93 16.72
C ALA A 210 12.77 3.79 17.57
N ASP A 211 12.34 3.69 18.83
CA ASP A 211 12.65 2.56 19.70
C ASP A 211 11.98 1.27 19.18
N SER A 212 12.68 0.14 19.29
CA SER A 212 12.23 -1.18 18.81
C SER A 212 10.85 -1.62 19.30
N THR A 213 10.40 -1.13 20.44
CA THR A 213 9.09 -1.41 21.03
C THR A 213 7.92 -0.72 20.30
N ALA A 214 8.19 0.39 19.59
CA ALA A 214 7.17 1.18 18.91
C ALA A 214 6.87 0.69 17.47
N LEU A 215 7.81 0.01 16.82
CA LEU A 215 7.70 -0.38 15.41
C LEU A 215 6.85 -1.63 15.15
N GLY A 216 6.60 -2.47 16.17
CA GLY A 216 5.90 -3.77 16.00
C GLY A 216 6.61 -4.73 15.03
N LYS A 217 7.83 -4.40 14.62
CA LYS A 217 8.79 -5.16 13.81
C LYS A 217 10.15 -5.17 14.53
N THR A 218 11.06 -6.05 14.10
CA THR A 218 12.45 -6.00 14.55
C THR A 218 13.11 -4.72 14.00
N ALA A 219 13.43 -3.76 14.88
CA ALA A 219 14.12 -2.52 14.50
C ALA A 219 15.52 -2.79 13.93
N GLY A 220 15.98 -1.92 13.01
CA GLY A 220 17.30 -2.03 12.39
C GLY A 220 17.45 -3.19 11.42
N LYS A 221 16.35 -3.65 10.80
CA LYS A 221 16.35 -4.73 9.83
C LYS A 221 17.08 -4.32 8.55
N ASP A 222 16.85 -3.10 8.07
CA ASP A 222 17.53 -2.54 6.89
C ASP A 222 19.05 -2.43 7.10
N ALA A 223 19.48 -2.08 8.32
CA ALA A 223 20.88 -2.07 8.67
C ALA A 223 21.51 -3.48 8.69
N ARG A 224 20.74 -4.53 9.04
CA ARG A 224 21.22 -5.92 9.00
C ARG A 224 21.27 -6.49 7.58
N ALA A 225 20.35 -6.07 6.71
CA ALA A 225 20.29 -6.45 5.30
C ALA A 225 21.22 -5.59 4.44
N GLU A 226 21.98 -4.65 5.04
CA GLU A 226 22.83 -3.67 4.33
C GLU A 226 22.07 -2.96 3.19
N LYS A 227 20.76 -2.71 3.39
CA LYS A 227 19.92 -2.02 2.40
C LYS A 227 20.26 -0.52 2.36
N SER A 228 20.33 0.02 1.15
CA SER A 228 20.38 1.47 0.98
C SER A 228 19.02 2.07 1.34
N THR A 229 19.02 3.13 2.16
CA THR A 229 17.82 3.88 2.56
C THR A 229 18.00 5.36 2.24
N TYR A 230 16.93 6.14 2.27
CA TYR A 230 17.06 7.61 2.14
C TYR A 230 17.94 8.19 3.24
N VAL A 231 17.91 7.63 4.45
CA VAL A 231 18.77 8.09 5.55
C VAL A 231 20.24 7.74 5.30
N SER A 232 20.56 6.55 4.79
CA SER A 232 21.95 6.19 4.48
C SER A 232 22.53 7.01 3.32
N THR A 233 21.66 7.47 2.39
CA THR A 233 22.08 8.15 1.16
C THR A 233 22.11 9.68 1.31
N LEU A 234 21.12 10.29 2.00
CA LEU A 234 20.95 11.74 2.16
C LEU A 234 21.27 12.24 3.58
N GLY A 235 21.50 11.34 4.52
CA GLY A 235 21.51 11.65 5.94
C GLY A 235 20.10 11.88 6.49
N LEU A 236 19.96 11.89 7.82
CA LEU A 236 18.66 12.01 8.50
C LEU A 236 17.93 13.31 8.13
N GLU A 237 18.63 14.44 8.18
CA GLU A 237 18.06 15.76 7.86
C GLU A 237 17.71 15.88 6.37
N GLY A 238 18.51 15.30 5.47
CA GLY A 238 18.21 15.25 4.03
C GLY A 238 16.96 14.41 3.74
N ALA A 239 16.81 13.26 4.38
CA ALA A 239 15.61 12.42 4.25
C ALA A 239 14.35 13.14 4.76
N ARG A 240 14.44 13.84 5.90
CA ARG A 240 13.32 14.65 6.43
C ARG A 240 12.95 15.80 5.49
N ALA A 241 13.94 16.48 4.92
CA ALA A 241 13.71 17.55 3.95
C ALA A 241 13.02 17.04 2.69
N GLU A 242 13.44 15.87 2.16
CA GLU A 242 12.80 15.21 1.02
C GLU A 242 11.34 14.83 1.32
N ALA A 243 11.06 14.22 2.47
CA ALA A 243 9.68 13.89 2.87
C ALA A 243 8.78 15.13 2.94
N ASN A 244 9.28 16.25 3.49
CA ASN A 244 8.54 17.50 3.57
C ASN A 244 8.32 18.13 2.19
N ALA A 245 9.29 18.06 1.27
CA ALA A 245 9.16 18.51 -0.10
C ALA A 245 8.08 17.72 -0.85
N LEU A 246 8.08 16.41 -0.70
CA LEU A 246 7.06 15.51 -1.27
C LEU A 246 5.67 15.77 -0.68
N LEU A 247 5.57 16.04 0.62
CA LEU A 247 4.30 16.45 1.23
C LEU A 247 3.80 17.77 0.64
N ALA A 248 4.67 18.75 0.45
CA ALA A 248 4.30 20.04 -0.17
C ALA A 248 3.81 19.84 -1.61
N GLU A 249 4.47 18.97 -2.40
CA GLU A 249 4.03 18.58 -3.74
C GLU A 249 2.64 17.94 -3.71
N ALA A 250 2.41 16.99 -2.79
CA ALA A 250 1.12 16.35 -2.62
C ALA A 250 0.02 17.36 -2.28
N LEU A 251 0.26 18.25 -1.33
CA LEU A 251 -0.72 19.28 -0.94
C LEU A 251 -1.00 20.27 -2.08
N SER A 252 0.00 20.61 -2.89
CA SER A 252 -0.15 21.42 -4.08
C SER A 252 -1.07 20.80 -5.13
N ALA A 253 -0.99 19.48 -5.33
CA ALA A 253 -1.87 18.75 -6.24
C ALA A 253 -3.36 18.82 -5.83
N LEU A 254 -3.65 19.07 -4.56
CA LEU A 254 -5.01 19.18 -4.04
C LEU A 254 -5.59 20.60 -4.08
N THR A 255 -4.85 21.61 -4.57
CA THR A 255 -5.32 23.00 -4.55
C THR A 255 -6.55 23.22 -5.43
N VAL A 256 -6.66 22.47 -6.52
CA VAL A 256 -7.79 22.55 -7.47
C VAL A 256 -9.14 22.12 -6.86
N PHE A 257 -9.11 21.34 -5.78
CA PHE A 257 -10.31 20.85 -5.08
C PHE A 257 -10.77 21.78 -3.94
N GLY A 258 -10.06 22.90 -3.69
CA GLY A 258 -10.45 23.86 -2.65
C GLY A 258 -10.54 23.24 -1.25
N GLU A 259 -11.49 23.68 -0.46
CA GLU A 259 -11.69 23.21 0.93
C GLU A 259 -12.17 21.76 1.01
N SER A 260 -12.86 21.27 -0.02
CA SER A 260 -13.37 19.87 -0.04
C SER A 260 -12.27 18.84 0.13
N ALA A 261 -11.02 19.16 -0.23
CA ALA A 261 -9.88 18.25 -0.09
C ALA A 261 -9.25 18.23 1.32
N GLU A 262 -9.85 18.89 2.34
CA GLU A 262 -9.21 18.97 3.65
C GLU A 262 -9.00 17.61 4.31
N THR A 263 -9.92 16.66 4.16
CA THR A 263 -9.76 15.28 4.65
C THR A 263 -8.52 14.59 4.05
N LEU A 264 -8.29 14.76 2.73
CA LEU A 264 -7.08 14.24 2.08
C LEU A 264 -5.81 14.94 2.55
N ARG A 265 -5.86 16.26 2.78
CA ARG A 265 -4.70 17.00 3.34
C ARG A 265 -4.34 16.50 4.73
N GLN A 266 -5.35 16.26 5.58
CA GLN A 266 -5.13 15.70 6.92
C GLN A 266 -4.59 14.28 6.87
N LEU A 267 -5.09 13.44 5.95
CA LEU A 267 -4.56 12.10 5.73
C LEU A 267 -3.09 12.16 5.30
N ALA A 268 -2.73 13.03 4.35
CA ALA A 268 -1.36 13.23 3.90
C ALA A 268 -0.42 13.65 5.04
N ARG A 269 -0.83 14.63 5.83
CA ARG A 269 -0.04 15.07 7.01
C ARG A 269 0.16 13.94 8.02
N LYS A 270 -0.90 13.13 8.29
CA LYS A 270 -0.80 11.96 9.18
C LYS A 270 0.09 10.86 8.63
N MET A 271 0.20 10.72 7.32
CA MET A 271 1.09 9.74 6.69
C MET A 271 2.57 10.14 6.81
N VAL A 272 2.89 11.43 6.78
CA VAL A 272 4.25 11.96 6.85
C VAL A 272 4.67 12.29 8.28
N HIS A 273 3.82 12.95 9.05
CA HIS A 273 4.14 13.36 10.43
C HIS A 273 3.58 12.36 11.45
N ARG A 274 3.85 11.06 11.23
CA ARG A 274 3.51 10.03 12.21
C ARG A 274 4.36 10.22 13.46
N GLU A 275 3.72 10.59 14.57
CA GLU A 275 4.21 10.31 15.90
C GLU A 275 3.85 8.85 16.20
N ASN A 276 4.79 8.08 16.71
CA ASN A 276 4.67 6.65 17.02
C ASN A 276 3.49 6.32 17.95
#